data_ceef94ccc2c9ca21da0e14e8b84e6725
#
_entry.id   ceef94ccc2c9ca21da0e14e8b84e6725
#
_cell.length_a   1.000
_cell.length_b   1.000
_cell.length_c   1.000
_cell.angle_alpha   90.00
_cell.angle_beta   90.00
_cell.angle_gamma   90.00
#
_symmetry.space_group_name_H-M   'P 1'
#
loop_
_entity.id
_entity.type
_entity.pdbx_description
1 polymer ?
#
loop_
_entity_poly.entity_id
_entity_poly.type
_entity_poly.pdbx_seq_one_letter_code
_entity_poly.pdbx_strand_id
1 'polypeptide(L)'
;KVIFKTDDFFASANRIISPLPAIFKDGLFDKNGKWMDGWESRRKRTAGHDYLIIRLGKPGSISKVDVDTAHFNGNQPSMISIDACHSKSNSIKNFKWKSLLGKKKTKANSHHIFKTSSKSVFTHIKLNIFPDGGVARLRLYGSISKKDNKFGKKTINLASLLDGASVIACNNEHFGKAENILAPGKAKNMGDGWETRRRRDKGFDWLILNSIDGEKIDKIEISTHHFKGNFPSHCSLQAIYSSTKNSKKIINSSKKWKYLLKNTKLSSNNFSFF
;
A
#
# COMPACT_ATOMS: atom_id res chain seq x y z
N LYS A 1 6.61 -5.18 -5.93
CA LYS A 1 7.07 -6.58 -6.03
C LYS A 1 8.54 -6.66 -5.69
N VAL A 2 8.96 -7.58 -4.80
CA VAL A 2 10.37 -7.91 -4.59
C VAL A 2 10.87 -8.64 -5.84
N ILE A 3 11.99 -8.18 -6.41
CA ILE A 3 12.57 -8.74 -7.64
C ILE A 3 13.95 -9.36 -7.41
N PHE A 4 14.60 -9.04 -6.29
CA PHE A 4 15.88 -9.62 -5.90
C PHE A 4 16.08 -9.53 -4.38
N LYS A 5 16.82 -10.46 -3.82
CA LYS A 5 17.32 -10.49 -2.45
C LYS A 5 18.64 -11.24 -2.41
N THR A 6 19.51 -10.88 -1.48
CA THR A 6 20.76 -11.62 -1.23
C THR A 6 20.52 -12.89 -0.43
N ASP A 7 19.67 -12.78 0.59
CA ASP A 7 19.28 -13.88 1.47
C ASP A 7 17.89 -13.62 2.05
N ASP A 8 17.05 -14.66 2.21
CA ASP A 8 15.77 -14.62 2.90
C ASP A 8 15.47 -15.97 3.59
N PHE A 9 16.51 -16.61 4.11
CA PHE A 9 16.46 -17.95 4.66
C PHE A 9 15.47 -18.09 5.83
N PHE A 10 15.53 -17.19 6.83
CA PHE A 10 14.66 -17.27 7.99
C PHE A 10 13.23 -16.77 7.71
N ALA A 11 13.11 -15.71 6.92
CA ALA A 11 11.79 -15.19 6.59
C ALA A 11 11.75 -14.54 5.19
N SER A 12 10.75 -14.93 4.41
CA SER A 12 10.61 -14.54 2.99
C SER A 12 10.59 -13.03 2.80
N ALA A 13 11.45 -12.55 1.88
CA ALA A 13 11.52 -11.14 1.52
C ALA A 13 10.18 -10.54 1.02
N ASN A 14 9.28 -11.36 0.51
CA ASN A 14 7.97 -10.88 0.06
C ASN A 14 7.07 -10.38 1.20
N ARG A 15 7.30 -10.79 2.44
CA ARG A 15 6.52 -10.33 3.59
C ARG A 15 6.72 -8.85 3.89
N ILE A 16 7.88 -8.26 3.53
CA ILE A 16 8.20 -6.84 3.79
C ILE A 16 7.24 -5.86 3.11
N ILE A 17 6.62 -6.26 2.01
CA ILE A 17 5.66 -5.44 1.25
C ILE A 17 4.19 -5.78 1.54
N SER A 18 3.91 -6.61 2.55
CA SER A 18 2.53 -6.88 2.97
C SER A 18 1.81 -5.57 3.34
N PRO A 19 0.56 -5.35 2.91
CA PRO A 19 -0.20 -4.14 3.27
C PRO A 19 -0.58 -4.11 4.74
N LEU A 20 -0.71 -5.26 5.39
CA LEU A 20 -1.12 -5.39 6.78
C LEU A 20 0.03 -5.05 7.74
N PRO A 21 -0.27 -4.60 8.98
CA PRO A 21 0.72 -4.53 10.05
C PRO A 21 1.40 -5.88 10.27
N ALA A 22 2.62 -5.86 10.79
CA ALA A 22 3.29 -7.09 11.16
C ALA A 22 2.59 -7.73 12.37
N ILE A 23 2.48 -9.05 12.36
CA ILE A 23 1.91 -9.82 13.45
C ILE A 23 2.97 -10.72 14.08
N PHE A 24 2.80 -11.01 15.36
CA PHE A 24 3.58 -12.00 16.09
C PHE A 24 2.71 -13.21 16.40
N LYS A 25 3.27 -14.41 16.23
CA LYS A 25 2.64 -15.66 16.63
C LYS A 25 3.60 -16.39 17.55
N ASP A 26 3.26 -16.42 18.82
CA ASP A 26 4.08 -17.11 19.81
C ASP A 26 4.07 -18.62 19.56
N GLY A 27 5.22 -19.25 19.82
CA GLY A 27 5.38 -20.69 19.63
C GLY A 27 5.32 -21.18 18.18
N LEU A 28 5.15 -20.30 17.18
CA LEU A 28 5.14 -20.73 15.78
C LEU A 28 6.56 -20.83 15.23
N PHE A 29 6.89 -21.99 14.69
CA PHE A 29 8.14 -22.27 13.99
C PHE A 29 7.85 -22.77 12.57
N ASP A 30 8.75 -22.49 11.66
CA ASP A 30 8.81 -23.13 10.35
C ASP A 30 10.11 -23.95 10.22
N LYS A 31 10.35 -24.50 9.03
CA LYS A 31 11.51 -25.36 8.77
C LYS A 31 12.87 -24.69 9.01
N ASN A 32 12.92 -23.37 9.09
CA ASN A 32 14.14 -22.58 9.21
C ASN A 32 14.30 -21.94 10.59
N GLY A 33 13.35 -22.11 11.50
CA GLY A 33 13.38 -21.57 12.84
C GLY A 33 12.09 -20.85 13.26
N LYS A 34 12.20 -19.89 14.17
CA LYS A 34 11.06 -19.11 14.65
C LYS A 34 10.41 -18.34 13.49
N TRP A 35 9.09 -18.48 13.37
CA TRP A 35 8.36 -17.78 12.31
C TRP A 35 8.31 -16.26 12.56
N MET A 36 8.73 -15.49 11.57
CA MET A 36 8.73 -14.02 11.63
C MET A 36 7.94 -13.42 10.48
N ASP A 37 7.09 -12.42 10.80
CA ASP A 37 6.29 -11.71 9.78
C ASP A 37 7.04 -10.52 9.19
N GLY A 38 8.07 -10.83 8.41
CA GLY A 38 8.93 -9.85 7.76
C GLY A 38 9.93 -10.54 6.85
N TRP A 39 10.90 -9.80 6.38
CA TRP A 39 12.09 -10.32 5.72
C TRP A 39 13.19 -10.52 6.75
N GLU A 40 13.83 -11.69 6.76
CA GLU A 40 14.97 -11.98 7.64
C GLU A 40 16.02 -12.81 6.92
N SER A 41 17.25 -12.28 6.90
CA SER A 41 18.43 -12.96 6.38
C SER A 41 19.19 -13.70 7.46
N ARG A 42 20.03 -14.64 7.07
CA ARG A 42 20.99 -15.31 7.96
C ARG A 42 22.02 -14.32 8.52
N ARG A 43 22.57 -14.65 9.68
CA ARG A 43 23.71 -13.91 10.22
C ARG A 43 24.87 -13.96 9.23
N LYS A 44 25.30 -12.77 8.78
CA LYS A 44 26.38 -12.61 7.83
C LYS A 44 27.75 -12.75 8.52
N ARG A 45 28.47 -13.76 8.15
CA ARG A 45 29.81 -14.08 8.70
C ARG A 45 30.95 -13.67 7.76
N THR A 46 30.62 -13.10 6.61
CA THR A 46 31.56 -12.60 5.61
C THR A 46 31.43 -11.08 5.49
N ALA A 47 32.45 -10.41 4.93
CA ALA A 47 32.36 -8.99 4.65
C ALA A 47 31.17 -8.66 3.73
N GLY A 48 30.61 -7.45 3.90
CA GLY A 48 29.48 -6.95 3.11
C GLY A 48 28.19 -6.77 3.92
N HIS A 49 27.08 -6.75 3.23
CA HIS A 49 25.76 -6.56 3.84
C HIS A 49 24.68 -7.24 2.97
N ASP A 50 23.51 -7.43 3.54
CA ASP A 50 22.37 -7.97 2.80
C ASP A 50 21.50 -6.86 2.25
N TYR A 51 20.82 -7.15 1.13
CA TYR A 51 19.90 -6.21 0.51
C TYR A 51 18.82 -6.92 -0.28
N LEU A 52 17.74 -6.21 -0.50
CA LEU A 52 16.70 -6.60 -1.44
C LEU A 52 16.35 -5.47 -2.39
N ILE A 53 15.79 -5.82 -3.55
CA ILE A 53 15.35 -4.87 -4.56
C ILE A 53 13.85 -5.01 -4.78
N ILE A 54 13.16 -3.89 -4.69
CA ILE A 54 11.72 -3.77 -4.92
C ILE A 54 11.47 -2.96 -6.19
N ARG A 55 10.71 -3.51 -7.11
CA ARG A 55 10.08 -2.75 -8.19
C ARG A 55 8.81 -2.10 -7.65
N LEU A 56 8.70 -0.79 -7.82
CA LEU A 56 7.49 -0.03 -7.46
C LEU A 56 6.32 -0.40 -8.38
N GLY A 57 5.11 -0.24 -7.92
CA GLY A 57 3.89 -0.45 -8.71
C GLY A 57 3.77 0.56 -9.84
N LYS A 58 4.11 1.81 -9.56
CA LYS A 58 4.18 2.91 -10.53
C LYS A 58 5.44 3.74 -10.29
N PRO A 59 6.01 4.40 -11.32
CA PRO A 59 7.06 5.39 -11.12
C PRO A 59 6.58 6.56 -10.28
N GLY A 60 7.41 7.04 -9.37
CA GLY A 60 7.04 8.15 -8.51
C GLY A 60 8.20 8.73 -7.72
N SER A 61 8.00 9.91 -7.15
CA SER A 61 8.92 10.52 -6.18
C SER A 61 8.60 9.99 -4.78
N ILE A 62 9.63 9.87 -3.96
CA ILE A 62 9.49 9.38 -2.58
C ILE A 62 9.82 10.54 -1.64
N SER A 63 8.90 10.88 -0.75
CA SER A 63 9.06 11.97 0.22
C SER A 63 9.26 11.49 1.66
N LYS A 64 8.86 10.25 1.95
CA LYS A 64 8.97 9.64 3.27
C LYS A 64 9.14 8.13 3.16
N VAL A 65 9.96 7.59 4.03
CA VAL A 65 10.19 6.15 4.19
C VAL A 65 9.88 5.76 5.62
N ASP A 66 9.20 4.64 5.82
CA ASP A 66 9.02 3.99 7.12
C ASP A 66 9.61 2.58 7.03
N VAL A 67 10.63 2.33 7.84
CA VAL A 67 11.25 1.01 8.02
C VAL A 67 10.81 0.49 9.37
N ASP A 68 9.98 -0.53 9.36
CA ASP A 68 9.40 -1.14 10.54
C ASP A 68 10.17 -2.41 10.92
N THR A 69 10.66 -2.46 12.17
CA THR A 69 11.33 -3.61 12.77
C THR A 69 10.46 -4.30 13.82
N ALA A 70 9.13 -4.12 13.78
CA ALA A 70 8.19 -4.74 14.71
C ALA A 70 8.47 -6.24 14.86
N HIS A 71 8.50 -6.70 16.12
CA HIS A 71 8.76 -8.09 16.55
C HIS A 71 10.20 -8.59 16.32
N PHE A 72 11.09 -7.82 15.67
CA PHE A 72 12.51 -8.14 15.58
C PHE A 72 13.24 -7.57 16.81
N ASN A 73 13.53 -8.45 17.79
CA ASN A 73 14.16 -8.11 19.06
C ASN A 73 15.51 -8.82 19.16
N GLY A 74 16.60 -8.11 18.82
CA GLY A 74 17.96 -8.66 18.81
C GLY A 74 18.42 -9.18 17.44
N ASN A 75 17.48 -9.40 16.51
CA ASN A 75 17.72 -9.84 15.13
C ASN A 75 17.37 -8.77 14.09
N GLN A 76 17.07 -7.51 14.50
CA GLN A 76 16.98 -6.39 13.58
C GLN A 76 18.38 -6.00 13.05
N PRO A 77 18.48 -5.38 11.87
CA PRO A 77 19.76 -4.84 11.38
C PRO A 77 20.24 -3.71 12.30
N SER A 78 21.56 -3.53 12.44
CA SER A 78 22.11 -2.39 13.20
C SER A 78 21.91 -1.06 12.48
N MET A 79 21.96 -1.09 11.15
CA MET A 79 21.73 0.08 10.28
C MET A 79 21.04 -0.34 9.00
N ILE A 80 20.41 0.64 8.36
CA ILE A 80 19.84 0.53 7.01
C ILE A 80 20.31 1.67 6.12
N SER A 81 20.27 1.48 4.80
CA SER A 81 20.27 2.56 3.82
C SER A 81 19.36 2.22 2.65
N ILE A 82 18.97 3.23 1.87
CA ILE A 82 18.11 3.02 0.73
C ILE A 82 18.71 3.71 -0.49
N ASP A 83 18.88 2.92 -1.55
CA ASP A 83 19.16 3.44 -2.88
C ASP A 83 17.93 3.34 -3.75
N ALA A 84 17.85 4.22 -4.74
CA ALA A 84 16.76 4.26 -5.69
C ALA A 84 17.27 4.44 -7.12
N CYS A 85 16.54 3.94 -8.10
CA CYS A 85 16.84 4.20 -9.49
C CYS A 85 15.58 4.34 -10.34
N HIS A 86 15.72 5.00 -11.48
CA HIS A 86 14.74 5.00 -12.54
C HIS A 86 15.27 4.14 -13.69
N SER A 87 14.61 3.04 -13.98
CA SER A 87 15.02 2.14 -15.07
C SER A 87 13.79 1.54 -15.76
N LYS A 88 13.85 1.45 -17.08
CA LYS A 88 12.91 0.69 -17.91
C LYS A 88 13.41 -0.74 -18.16
N SER A 89 14.67 -1.03 -17.82
CA SER A 89 15.27 -2.35 -17.96
C SER A 89 14.69 -3.33 -16.94
N ASN A 90 14.57 -4.58 -17.32
CA ASN A 90 14.28 -5.69 -16.41
C ASN A 90 15.57 -6.31 -15.82
N SER A 91 16.74 -5.94 -16.32
CA SER A 91 18.04 -6.45 -15.85
C SER A 91 18.58 -5.57 -14.72
N ILE A 92 18.76 -6.17 -13.55
CA ILE A 92 19.31 -5.52 -12.36
C ILE A 92 20.72 -4.98 -12.60
N LYS A 93 21.50 -5.63 -13.46
CA LYS A 93 22.88 -5.23 -13.82
C LYS A 93 22.94 -3.83 -14.44
N ASN A 94 21.85 -3.38 -15.07
CA ASN A 94 21.76 -2.09 -15.75
C ASN A 94 21.23 -0.97 -14.83
N PHE A 95 20.97 -1.24 -13.56
CA PHE A 95 20.41 -0.25 -12.65
C PHE A 95 21.47 0.73 -12.16
N LYS A 96 21.26 2.01 -12.45
CA LYS A 96 22.12 3.10 -11.97
C LYS A 96 21.55 3.62 -10.65
N TRP A 97 22.07 3.10 -9.54
CA TRP A 97 21.61 3.42 -8.20
C TRP A 97 22.05 4.83 -7.76
N LYS A 98 21.15 5.54 -7.10
CA LYS A 98 21.40 6.81 -6.41
C LYS A 98 20.99 6.65 -4.95
N SER A 99 21.79 7.20 -4.03
CA SER A 99 21.42 7.19 -2.60
C SER A 99 20.15 8.04 -2.39
N LEU A 100 19.12 7.42 -1.86
CA LEU A 100 17.88 8.09 -1.42
C LEU A 100 17.92 8.39 0.07
N LEU A 101 18.47 7.48 0.87
CA LEU A 101 18.66 7.59 2.30
C LEU A 101 20.00 6.97 2.66
N GLY A 102 20.93 7.78 3.20
CA GLY A 102 22.19 7.32 3.74
C GLY A 102 22.01 6.38 4.94
N LYS A 103 23.11 5.80 5.42
CA LYS A 103 23.07 4.88 6.57
C LYS A 103 22.38 5.50 7.79
N LYS A 104 21.41 4.80 8.38
CA LYS A 104 20.68 5.18 9.58
C LYS A 104 20.65 4.01 10.55
N LYS A 105 20.92 4.28 11.83
CA LYS A 105 20.77 3.28 12.90
C LYS A 105 19.31 2.87 13.03
N THR A 106 19.08 1.62 13.37
CA THR A 106 17.77 1.08 13.69
C THR A 106 17.73 0.56 15.13
N LYS A 107 16.54 0.47 15.68
CA LYS A 107 16.24 -0.08 17.00
C LYS A 107 15.37 -1.32 16.83
N ALA A 108 15.34 -2.17 17.83
CA ALA A 108 14.42 -3.30 17.92
C ALA A 108 12.97 -2.80 17.99
N ASN A 109 12.05 -3.58 17.44
CA ASN A 109 10.60 -3.43 17.62
C ASN A 109 10.10 -1.99 17.47
N SER A 110 10.52 -1.29 16.40
CA SER A 110 10.31 0.15 16.24
C SER A 110 10.01 0.55 14.80
N HIS A 111 9.24 1.61 14.63
CA HIS A 111 9.09 2.32 13.36
C HIS A 111 10.17 3.39 13.20
N HIS A 112 10.81 3.41 12.05
CA HIS A 112 11.87 4.36 11.69
C HIS A 112 11.41 5.19 10.49
N ILE A 113 10.93 6.41 10.79
CA ILE A 113 10.34 7.31 9.79
C ILE A 113 11.39 8.33 9.37
N PHE A 114 11.73 8.35 8.07
CA PHE A 114 12.68 9.27 7.48
C PHE A 114 12.04 10.09 6.37
N LYS A 115 12.22 11.40 6.40
CA LYS A 115 11.90 12.28 5.27
C LYS A 115 13.01 12.22 4.24
N THR A 116 12.65 12.32 2.97
CA THR A 116 13.59 12.43 1.84
C THR A 116 13.33 13.72 1.09
N SER A 117 14.39 14.34 0.55
CA SER A 117 14.30 15.59 -0.20
C SER A 117 14.31 15.42 -1.71
N SER A 118 14.43 14.18 -2.20
CA SER A 118 14.54 13.91 -3.62
C SER A 118 13.23 14.16 -4.37
N LYS A 119 13.30 15.00 -5.40
CA LYS A 119 12.21 15.23 -6.36
C LYS A 119 12.28 14.27 -7.57
N SER A 120 13.27 13.40 -7.62
CA SER A 120 13.45 12.47 -8.73
C SER A 120 12.36 11.39 -8.74
N VAL A 121 12.01 10.94 -9.93
CA VAL A 121 11.08 9.83 -10.13
C VAL A 121 11.87 8.52 -10.14
N PHE A 122 11.40 7.55 -9.37
CA PHE A 122 12.02 6.24 -9.22
C PHE A 122 11.07 5.13 -9.65
N THR A 123 11.64 4.03 -10.11
CA THR A 123 10.92 2.79 -10.46
C THR A 123 11.32 1.62 -9.58
N HIS A 124 12.52 1.69 -8.96
CA HIS A 124 13.08 0.62 -8.14
C HIS A 124 13.75 1.20 -6.90
N ILE A 125 13.68 0.42 -5.83
CA ILE A 125 14.30 0.70 -4.54
C ILE A 125 15.18 -0.48 -4.14
N LYS A 126 16.35 -0.21 -3.61
CA LYS A 126 17.23 -1.18 -2.96
C LYS A 126 17.31 -0.85 -1.47
N LEU A 127 16.77 -1.70 -0.63
CA LEU A 127 16.94 -1.63 0.81
C LEU A 127 18.16 -2.42 1.20
N ASN A 128 19.15 -1.75 1.77
CA ASN A 128 20.34 -2.36 2.34
C ASN A 128 20.16 -2.49 3.85
N ILE A 129 20.54 -3.62 4.42
CA ILE A 129 20.58 -3.89 5.86
C ILE A 129 22.00 -4.26 6.27
N PHE A 130 22.48 -3.75 7.39
CA PHE A 130 23.88 -3.88 7.80
C PHE A 130 24.01 -4.53 9.17
N PRO A 131 24.83 -5.63 9.30
CA PRO A 131 25.32 -6.44 8.17
C PRO A 131 24.24 -7.37 7.61
N ASP A 132 23.25 -7.74 8.43
CA ASP A 132 22.15 -8.68 8.21
C ASP A 132 20.99 -8.33 9.14
N GLY A 133 19.97 -9.19 9.20
CA GLY A 133 18.89 -9.12 10.17
C GLY A 133 17.49 -9.12 9.54
N GLY A 134 16.51 -8.67 10.34
CA GLY A 134 15.12 -8.70 9.96
C GLY A 134 14.44 -7.33 9.92
N VAL A 135 13.58 -7.15 8.93
CA VAL A 135 12.72 -5.98 8.74
C VAL A 135 11.29 -6.45 8.49
N ALA A 136 10.37 -6.02 9.35
CA ALA A 136 8.97 -6.42 9.26
C ALA A 136 8.28 -5.83 8.03
N ARG A 137 8.37 -4.50 7.86
CA ARG A 137 7.73 -3.80 6.73
C ARG A 137 8.60 -2.65 6.21
N LEU A 138 8.46 -2.40 4.92
CA LEU A 138 8.94 -1.18 4.28
C LEU A 138 7.76 -0.45 3.67
N ARG A 139 7.56 0.81 4.06
CA ARG A 139 6.54 1.70 3.52
C ARG A 139 7.21 2.90 2.85
N LEU A 140 6.78 3.19 1.65
CA LEU A 140 7.27 4.32 0.86
C LEU A 140 6.11 5.24 0.54
N TYR A 141 6.24 6.49 0.92
CA TYR A 141 5.22 7.52 0.70
C TYR A 141 5.74 8.56 -0.28
N GLY A 142 4.90 8.99 -1.20
CA GLY A 142 5.31 9.94 -2.23
C GLY A 142 4.22 10.23 -3.23
N SER A 143 4.62 10.71 -4.40
CA SER A 143 3.68 11.05 -5.47
C SER A 143 3.99 10.26 -6.74
N ILE A 144 2.97 9.71 -7.37
CA ILE A 144 3.10 9.01 -8.65
C ILE A 144 3.43 10.01 -9.75
N SER A 145 4.33 9.63 -10.65
CA SER A 145 4.73 10.46 -11.78
C SER A 145 3.62 10.52 -12.83
N LYS A 146 3.08 11.70 -13.08
CA LYS A 146 2.08 11.93 -14.15
C LYS A 146 2.66 11.68 -15.56
N LYS A 147 3.96 11.95 -15.78
CA LYS A 147 4.61 11.81 -17.12
C LYS A 147 4.76 10.34 -17.55
N ASP A 148 4.96 9.44 -16.60
CA ASP A 148 5.11 8.01 -16.88
C ASP A 148 3.77 7.26 -16.86
N ASN A 149 2.70 7.96 -16.54
CA ASN A 149 1.32 7.49 -16.58
C ASN A 149 0.68 7.82 -17.94
N LYS A 150 1.41 7.68 -19.05
CA LYS A 150 0.80 7.66 -20.37
C LYS A 150 -0.08 6.42 -20.47
N PHE A 151 -1.30 6.57 -19.99
CA PHE A 151 -2.37 5.65 -20.31
C PHE A 151 -2.57 5.76 -21.82
N GLY A 152 -2.08 4.78 -22.57
CA GLY A 152 -2.56 4.58 -23.93
C GLY A 152 -4.09 4.46 -23.89
N LYS A 153 -4.76 4.15 -24.99
CA LYS A 153 -6.23 3.95 -25.13
C LYS A 153 -6.83 2.90 -24.16
N LYS A 154 -6.18 2.56 -23.05
CA LYS A 154 -6.60 1.56 -22.07
C LYS A 154 -7.46 2.21 -21.00
N THR A 155 -8.64 1.65 -20.77
CA THR A 155 -9.46 1.93 -19.58
C THR A 155 -8.63 1.79 -18.31
N ILE A 156 -8.65 2.79 -17.42
CA ILE A 156 -7.94 2.81 -16.15
C ILE A 156 -8.93 2.71 -15.01
N ASN A 157 -8.49 2.13 -13.89
CA ASN A 157 -9.30 2.10 -12.69
C ASN A 157 -9.02 3.35 -11.85
N LEU A 158 -9.94 4.33 -11.89
CA LEU A 158 -9.84 5.60 -11.16
C LEU A 158 -9.89 5.43 -9.63
N ALA A 159 -10.36 4.28 -9.14
CA ALA A 159 -10.41 3.93 -7.73
C ALA A 159 -9.25 2.98 -7.33
N SER A 160 -8.16 2.94 -8.08
CA SER A 160 -7.01 2.07 -7.79
C SER A 160 -5.88 2.81 -7.08
N LEU A 161 -5.38 2.23 -5.97
CA LEU A 161 -4.13 2.69 -5.33
C LEU A 161 -2.95 2.71 -6.32
N LEU A 162 -2.89 1.76 -7.25
CA LEU A 162 -1.82 1.71 -8.26
C LEU A 162 -1.88 2.88 -9.23
N ASP A 163 -3.04 3.46 -9.41
CA ASP A 163 -3.25 4.59 -10.30
C ASP A 163 -3.34 5.93 -9.55
N GLY A 164 -3.13 5.91 -8.23
CA GLY A 164 -2.99 7.12 -7.41
C GLY A 164 -4.25 7.52 -6.65
N ALA A 165 -5.28 6.68 -6.65
CA ALA A 165 -6.43 6.89 -5.78
C ALA A 165 -6.04 6.77 -4.30
N SER A 166 -6.72 7.51 -3.45
CA SER A 166 -6.52 7.48 -2.00
C SER A 166 -7.82 7.78 -1.27
N VAL A 167 -8.00 7.24 -0.08
CA VAL A 167 -9.12 7.62 0.80
C VAL A 167 -8.81 8.97 1.44
N ILE A 168 -9.75 9.90 1.34
CA ILE A 168 -9.69 11.21 2.01
C ILE A 168 -10.30 11.14 3.41
N ALA A 169 -11.44 10.47 3.53
CA ALA A 169 -12.17 10.30 4.78
C ALA A 169 -13.22 9.20 4.67
N CYS A 170 -13.57 8.62 5.79
CA CYS A 170 -14.75 7.76 5.97
C CYS A 170 -15.36 8.03 7.34
N ASN A 171 -16.63 7.68 7.53
CA ASN A 171 -17.26 7.82 8.84
C ASN A 171 -17.07 6.59 9.74
N ASN A 172 -16.85 5.42 9.17
CA ASN A 172 -16.67 4.18 9.91
C ASN A 172 -15.84 3.16 9.10
N GLU A 173 -14.90 2.50 9.77
CA GLU A 173 -14.06 1.44 9.21
C GLU A 173 -13.68 0.44 10.32
N HIS A 174 -14.68 0.06 11.13
CA HIS A 174 -14.48 -0.68 12.37
C HIS A 174 -13.87 -2.07 12.15
N PHE A 175 -14.37 -2.83 11.19
CA PHE A 175 -13.93 -4.20 10.91
C PHE A 175 -12.97 -4.28 9.72
N GLY A 176 -13.12 -3.43 8.71
CA GLY A 176 -12.27 -3.39 7.52
C GLY A 176 -11.95 -1.97 7.08
N LYS A 177 -10.68 -1.70 6.78
CA LYS A 177 -10.19 -0.37 6.40
C LYS A 177 -10.78 0.09 5.08
N ALA A 178 -11.11 1.40 5.00
CA ALA A 178 -11.65 1.99 3.78
C ALA A 178 -10.69 1.88 2.59
N GLU A 179 -9.37 1.96 2.81
CA GLU A 179 -8.35 1.80 1.78
C GLU A 179 -8.38 0.43 1.09
N ASN A 180 -8.95 -0.59 1.71
CA ASN A 180 -9.01 -1.94 1.14
C ASN A 180 -9.75 -1.97 -0.19
N ILE A 181 -10.79 -1.12 -0.38
CA ILE A 181 -11.53 -1.08 -1.65
C ILE A 181 -10.71 -0.57 -2.83
N LEU A 182 -9.57 0.11 -2.57
CA LEU A 182 -8.66 0.63 -3.58
C LEU A 182 -7.52 -0.34 -3.90
N ALA A 183 -7.41 -1.43 -3.16
CA ALA A 183 -6.33 -2.40 -3.32
C ALA A 183 -6.38 -3.08 -4.70
N PRO A 184 -5.22 -3.35 -5.32
CA PRO A 184 -5.19 -4.02 -6.61
C PRO A 184 -5.56 -5.50 -6.47
N GLY A 185 -6.26 -6.01 -7.48
CA GLY A 185 -6.66 -7.42 -7.55
C GLY A 185 -8.04 -7.70 -6.93
N LYS A 186 -8.38 -8.98 -6.85
CA LYS A 186 -9.61 -9.45 -6.23
C LYS A 186 -9.39 -9.71 -4.74
N ALA A 187 -10.37 -9.37 -3.91
CA ALA A 187 -10.39 -9.75 -2.50
C ALA A 187 -10.28 -11.26 -2.34
N LYS A 188 -9.52 -11.73 -1.36
CA LYS A 188 -9.36 -13.14 -1.01
C LYS A 188 -10.37 -13.59 0.05
N ASN A 189 -10.80 -12.64 0.88
CA ASN A 189 -11.79 -12.83 1.95
C ASN A 189 -12.37 -11.47 2.35
N MET A 190 -13.30 -11.44 3.32
CA MET A 190 -13.92 -10.20 3.81
C MET A 190 -12.91 -9.19 4.37
N GLY A 191 -11.81 -9.65 4.98
CA GLY A 191 -10.79 -8.76 5.54
C GLY A 191 -10.07 -7.88 4.51
N ASP A 192 -10.19 -8.21 3.22
CA ASP A 192 -9.69 -7.39 2.12
C ASP A 192 -10.69 -6.31 1.66
N GLY A 193 -11.83 -6.17 2.33
CA GLY A 193 -12.86 -5.18 2.01
C GLY A 193 -12.95 -4.05 3.05
N TRP A 194 -13.75 -3.05 2.73
CA TRP A 194 -14.18 -2.04 3.69
C TRP A 194 -15.41 -2.55 4.43
N GLU A 195 -15.33 -2.62 5.76
CA GLU A 195 -16.42 -3.11 6.57
C GLU A 195 -16.65 -2.20 7.77
N THR A 196 -17.90 -1.71 7.88
CA THR A 196 -18.33 -0.82 8.93
C THR A 196 -19.00 -1.59 10.07
N ARG A 197 -19.14 -0.95 11.22
CA ARG A 197 -20.00 -1.42 12.30
C ARG A 197 -21.44 -1.49 11.80
N ARG A 198 -22.20 -2.50 12.24
CA ARG A 198 -23.63 -2.57 11.91
C ARG A 198 -24.35 -1.32 12.45
N ARG A 199 -24.96 -0.56 11.55
CA ARG A 199 -25.72 0.64 11.88
C ARG A 199 -27.11 0.25 12.41
N ARG A 200 -27.48 0.78 13.56
CA ARG A 200 -28.80 0.59 14.19
C ARG A 200 -29.59 1.89 14.32
N ASP A 201 -28.97 3.00 13.98
CA ASP A 201 -29.52 4.35 13.91
C ASP A 201 -29.87 4.73 12.47
N LYS A 202 -30.62 5.84 12.31
CA LYS A 202 -30.91 6.40 10.99
C LYS A 202 -29.63 6.95 10.35
N GLY A 203 -29.45 6.73 9.06
CA GLY A 203 -28.32 7.23 8.30
C GLY A 203 -27.66 6.16 7.44
N PHE A 204 -26.46 6.46 6.97
CA PHE A 204 -25.67 5.59 6.10
C PHE A 204 -24.18 5.75 6.39
N ASP A 205 -23.42 4.75 6.01
CA ASP A 205 -21.97 4.83 6.05
C ASP A 205 -21.45 5.33 4.71
N TRP A 206 -20.35 6.09 4.77
CA TRP A 206 -19.76 6.72 3.59
C TRP A 206 -18.24 6.74 3.66
N LEU A 207 -17.64 6.78 2.50
CA LEU A 207 -16.24 7.11 2.33
C LEU A 207 -16.09 8.11 1.16
N ILE A 208 -15.03 8.89 1.23
CA ILE A 208 -14.63 9.82 0.17
C ILE A 208 -13.24 9.41 -0.31
N LEU A 209 -13.13 9.20 -1.60
CA LEU A 209 -11.85 8.93 -2.22
C LEU A 209 -11.45 10.06 -3.16
N ASN A 210 -10.15 10.26 -3.28
CA ASN A 210 -9.56 11.08 -4.32
C ASN A 210 -9.15 10.18 -5.47
N SER A 211 -9.56 10.54 -6.67
CA SER A 211 -9.18 9.88 -7.92
C SER A 211 -8.10 10.65 -8.65
N ILE A 212 -7.64 10.14 -9.78
CA ILE A 212 -6.76 10.86 -10.70
C ILE A 212 -7.52 12.04 -11.31
N ASP A 213 -6.84 13.16 -11.51
CA ASP A 213 -7.45 14.42 -11.98
C ASP A 213 -8.19 14.27 -13.33
N GLY A 214 -9.45 14.71 -13.33
CA GLY A 214 -10.16 15.16 -14.54
C GLY A 214 -10.59 14.10 -15.55
N GLU A 215 -10.63 12.83 -15.16
CA GLU A 215 -11.01 11.76 -16.09
C GLU A 215 -12.52 11.48 -16.07
N LYS A 216 -13.04 11.08 -17.25
CA LYS A 216 -14.42 10.64 -17.42
C LYS A 216 -14.61 9.23 -16.82
N ILE A 217 -15.71 9.02 -16.11
CA ILE A 217 -16.10 7.72 -15.60
C ILE A 217 -17.09 7.09 -16.59
N ASP A 218 -16.67 5.98 -17.21
CA ASP A 218 -17.49 5.27 -18.19
C ASP A 218 -18.15 4.02 -17.61
N LYS A 219 -17.61 3.48 -16.50
CA LYS A 219 -18.09 2.25 -15.85
C LYS A 219 -17.82 2.28 -14.37
N ILE A 220 -18.75 1.78 -13.59
CA ILE A 220 -18.63 1.61 -12.15
C ILE A 220 -18.74 0.12 -11.82
N GLU A 221 -17.79 -0.40 -11.03
CA GLU A 221 -17.86 -1.74 -10.45
C GLU A 221 -17.94 -1.60 -8.93
N ILE A 222 -18.96 -2.22 -8.33
CA ILE A 222 -19.13 -2.33 -6.88
C ILE A 222 -19.17 -3.80 -6.52
N SER A 223 -18.19 -4.25 -5.75
CA SER A 223 -18.06 -5.64 -5.34
C SER A 223 -18.49 -5.80 -3.88
N THR A 224 -19.44 -6.69 -3.64
CA THR A 224 -19.78 -7.24 -2.33
C THR A 224 -19.22 -8.66 -2.16
N HIS A 225 -18.21 -9.03 -2.97
CA HIS A 225 -17.62 -10.37 -2.95
C HIS A 225 -17.12 -10.73 -1.55
N HIS A 226 -17.41 -11.95 -1.11
CA HIS A 226 -17.22 -12.47 0.26
C HIS A 226 -18.18 -11.91 1.33
N PHE A 227 -18.91 -10.82 1.11
CA PHE A 227 -19.90 -10.30 2.04
C PHE A 227 -21.24 -10.99 1.80
N LYS A 228 -21.57 -11.99 2.61
CA LYS A 228 -22.78 -12.82 2.42
C LYS A 228 -23.98 -12.27 3.18
N GLY A 229 -23.84 -11.99 4.47
CA GLY A 229 -24.92 -11.47 5.33
C GLY A 229 -24.68 -10.04 5.84
N ASN A 230 -23.54 -9.47 5.57
CA ASN A 230 -23.06 -8.18 6.08
C ASN A 230 -22.80 -7.15 4.95
N PHE A 231 -23.33 -7.40 3.74
CA PHE A 231 -23.24 -6.45 2.64
C PHE A 231 -24.24 -5.31 2.81
N PRO A 232 -23.98 -4.09 2.28
CA PRO A 232 -24.94 -2.98 2.29
C PRO A 232 -26.09 -3.27 1.34
N SER A 233 -27.33 -3.00 1.79
CA SER A 233 -28.53 -3.23 0.97
C SER A 233 -28.56 -2.37 -0.28
N HIS A 234 -28.05 -1.15 -0.20
CA HIS A 234 -27.99 -0.18 -1.28
C HIS A 234 -26.69 0.62 -1.26
N CYS A 235 -26.36 1.20 -2.39
CA CYS A 235 -25.30 2.18 -2.51
C CYS A 235 -25.70 3.34 -3.40
N SER A 236 -24.99 4.45 -3.29
CA SER A 236 -24.99 5.55 -4.25
C SER A 236 -23.57 6.06 -4.44
N LEU A 237 -23.31 6.66 -5.58
CA LEU A 237 -22.02 7.29 -5.89
C LEU A 237 -22.23 8.73 -6.34
N GLN A 238 -21.50 9.64 -5.72
CA GLN A 238 -21.49 11.05 -6.07
C GLN A 238 -20.05 11.47 -6.40
N ALA A 239 -19.91 12.48 -7.26
CA ALA A 239 -18.60 13.04 -7.61
C ALA A 239 -18.65 14.56 -7.71
N ILE A 240 -17.49 15.15 -7.47
CA ILE A 240 -17.19 16.57 -7.68
C ILE A 240 -15.76 16.71 -8.19
N TYR A 241 -15.53 17.72 -9.05
CA TYR A 241 -14.20 18.20 -9.32
C TYR A 241 -13.79 19.23 -8.27
N SER A 242 -12.67 19.02 -7.61
CA SER A 242 -12.19 19.93 -6.56
C SER A 242 -10.67 20.02 -6.57
N SER A 243 -10.14 21.23 -6.58
CA SER A 243 -8.72 21.50 -6.42
C SER A 243 -8.25 21.56 -4.96
N THR A 244 -9.19 21.63 -4.00
CA THR A 244 -8.83 21.66 -2.58
C THR A 244 -8.38 20.31 -2.07
N LYS A 245 -7.34 20.31 -1.23
CA LYS A 245 -6.88 19.12 -0.48
C LYS A 245 -7.39 19.09 0.97
N ASN A 246 -8.21 20.06 1.35
CA ASN A 246 -8.74 20.16 2.71
C ASN A 246 -9.94 19.23 2.87
N SER A 247 -9.79 18.13 3.60
CA SER A 247 -10.83 17.13 3.82
C SER A 247 -12.11 17.69 4.42
N LYS A 248 -12.03 18.61 5.38
CA LYS A 248 -13.21 19.25 6.00
C LYS A 248 -14.03 20.03 4.96
N LYS A 249 -13.37 20.81 4.10
CA LYS A 249 -14.05 21.54 3.01
C LYS A 249 -14.69 20.59 2.01
N ILE A 250 -14.03 19.50 1.69
CA ILE A 250 -14.55 18.46 0.77
C ILE A 250 -15.82 17.82 1.38
N ILE A 251 -15.76 17.37 2.64
CA ILE A 251 -16.90 16.77 3.34
C ILE A 251 -18.08 17.73 3.39
N ASN A 252 -17.85 18.98 3.77
CA ASN A 252 -18.91 19.99 3.88
C ASN A 252 -19.57 20.32 2.53
N SER A 253 -18.88 20.10 1.41
CA SER A 253 -19.41 20.33 0.08
C SER A 253 -20.26 19.16 -0.44
N SER A 254 -20.29 18.02 0.24
CA SER A 254 -20.88 16.76 -0.27
C SER A 254 -22.34 16.88 -0.72
N LYS A 255 -23.13 17.75 -0.11
CA LYS A 255 -24.52 18.04 -0.52
C LYS A 255 -24.64 18.59 -1.96
N LYS A 256 -23.57 19.14 -2.51
CA LYS A 256 -23.52 19.75 -3.86
C LYS A 256 -22.99 18.80 -4.93
N TRP A 257 -22.62 17.59 -4.55
CA TRP A 257 -22.01 16.64 -5.49
C TRP A 257 -23.05 16.04 -6.43
N LYS A 258 -22.66 15.82 -7.66
CA LYS A 258 -23.51 15.21 -8.69
C LYS A 258 -23.56 13.69 -8.50
N TYR A 259 -24.74 13.13 -8.62
CA TYR A 259 -24.91 11.68 -8.64
C TYR A 259 -24.35 11.10 -9.96
N LEU A 260 -23.45 10.15 -9.82
CA LEU A 260 -23.03 9.24 -10.91
C LEU A 260 -23.88 7.97 -10.87
N LEU A 261 -24.19 7.48 -9.68
CA LEU A 261 -25.10 6.37 -9.42
C LEU A 261 -26.05 6.79 -8.31
N LYS A 262 -27.36 6.77 -8.60
CA LYS A 262 -28.41 7.02 -7.58
C LYS A 262 -28.52 5.81 -6.65
N ASN A 263 -29.39 5.90 -5.65
CA ASN A 263 -29.60 4.82 -4.69
C ASN A 263 -29.98 3.51 -5.41
N THR A 264 -29.06 2.56 -5.40
CA THR A 264 -29.15 1.32 -6.17
C THR A 264 -28.98 0.12 -5.25
N LYS A 265 -29.87 -0.87 -5.41
CA LYS A 265 -29.85 -2.12 -4.62
C LYS A 265 -28.61 -2.95 -4.97
N LEU A 266 -27.98 -3.51 -3.96
CA LEU A 266 -26.87 -4.46 -4.09
C LEU A 266 -27.32 -5.89 -3.74
N SER A 267 -26.54 -6.86 -4.20
CA SER A 267 -26.74 -8.27 -3.91
C SER A 267 -25.58 -8.83 -3.09
N SER A 268 -25.84 -9.89 -2.34
CA SER A 268 -24.86 -10.61 -1.54
C SER A 268 -23.78 -11.24 -2.43
N ASN A 269 -22.52 -11.19 -2.01
CA ASN A 269 -21.39 -11.90 -2.62
C ASN A 269 -21.34 -11.75 -4.16
N ASN A 270 -21.47 -10.53 -4.65
CA ASN A 270 -21.66 -10.25 -6.08
C ASN A 270 -20.73 -9.14 -6.60
N PHE A 271 -20.58 -9.09 -7.92
CA PHE A 271 -19.98 -7.99 -8.65
C PHE A 271 -21.08 -7.26 -9.43
N SER A 272 -21.35 -6.02 -9.08
CA SER A 272 -22.37 -5.17 -9.73
C SER A 272 -21.69 -4.15 -10.65
N PHE A 273 -22.19 -4.04 -11.87
CA PHE A 273 -21.65 -3.15 -12.89
C PHE A 273 -22.72 -2.15 -13.33
N PHE A 274 -22.30 -0.88 -13.48
CA PHE A 274 -23.16 0.25 -13.84
C PHE A 274 -22.52 1.13 -14.89
#